data_9b7838e3d9c16294d48808d36ad72773
#
_entry.id   9b7838e3d9c16294d48808d36ad72773
#
_cell.length_a   1.000
_cell.length_b   1.000
_cell.length_c   1.000
_cell.angle_alpha   90.00
_cell.angle_beta   90.00
_cell.angle_gamma   90.00
#
_symmetry.space_group_name_H-M   'P 1'
#
loop_
_entity.id
_entity.type
_entity.pdbx_description
1 polymer ?
#
loop_
_entity_poly.entity_id
_entity_poly.type
_entity_poly.pdbx_seq_one_letter_code
_entity_poly.pdbx_strand_id
1 'polypeptide(L)'
;MSWQPEIDELRRRQELARRMGGPEKVRRQHEGGKLTVRERIDRLLDPDSLREIGSVAGKASYDGEGKLVDFSASNTIVGRGRIDGRMDKESLGGSQIHARNGAVDDEVGSEDEAFERTRKFLSYLPSSVHELPPRGPQDDDPGRRDDWLIEAIPRDRRKVYKARRILESVFDRGSFFEIGRLYGRSVIAGLARLDGWPVAVLGSDPHFYGGAWTADAAVKATRLADLANTFHLPIVQLADIPGFLIGPESEQAATIRRGVTALAAVHQASVPMCSFILRKAFGVAGAVQTNDRKLHYRYAWPSGDWGSLPLEGGIEAAYRAELDQAEDRAALLSEIEARLNKYRSPFRTAEAFLVEEIVDPRDTRPLLCEFANLAAPLRTPGPARFWMRP
;
A
#
# COMPACT_ATOMS: atom_id res chain seq x y z
N MET A 1 -26.47 -57.03 27.51
CA MET A 1 -25.94 -57.29 26.16
C MET A 1 -25.03 -56.12 25.82
N SER A 2 -23.83 -56.38 25.33
CA SER A 2 -22.86 -55.36 24.97
C SER A 2 -22.82 -55.22 23.43
N TRP A 3 -22.60 -54.02 22.91
CA TRP A 3 -22.40 -53.74 21.49
C TRP A 3 -20.96 -54.07 21.03
N GLN A 4 -20.19 -54.85 21.78
CA GLN A 4 -18.79 -55.17 21.47
C GLN A 4 -18.64 -55.89 20.10
N PRO A 5 -19.51 -56.85 19.73
CA PRO A 5 -19.40 -57.55 18.44
C PRO A 5 -19.52 -56.60 17.25
N GLU A 6 -20.43 -55.63 17.31
CA GLU A 6 -20.64 -54.65 16.25
C GLU A 6 -19.49 -53.65 16.18
N ILE A 7 -18.89 -53.28 17.33
CA ILE A 7 -17.68 -52.45 17.38
C ILE A 7 -16.49 -53.19 16.77
N ASP A 8 -16.36 -54.48 17.02
CA ASP A 8 -15.29 -55.30 16.47
C ASP A 8 -15.46 -55.47 14.95
N GLU A 9 -16.67 -55.64 14.47
CA GLU A 9 -16.99 -55.63 13.02
C GLU A 9 -16.67 -54.28 12.39
N LEU A 10 -17.04 -53.16 13.01
CA LEU A 10 -16.70 -51.83 12.55
C LEU A 10 -15.19 -51.65 12.39
N ARG A 11 -14.42 -52.04 13.39
CA ARG A 11 -12.94 -51.96 13.34
C ARG A 11 -12.36 -52.84 12.24
N ARG A 12 -12.89 -54.03 12.05
CA ARG A 12 -12.48 -54.95 10.99
C ARG A 12 -12.74 -54.33 9.60
N ARG A 13 -13.90 -53.70 9.38
CA ARG A 13 -14.22 -53.01 8.12
C ARG A 13 -13.26 -51.84 7.86
N GLN A 14 -12.96 -51.05 8.86
CA GLN A 14 -12.00 -49.95 8.77
C GLN A 14 -10.59 -50.45 8.44
N GLU A 15 -10.17 -51.58 9.03
CA GLU A 15 -8.87 -52.21 8.74
C GLU A 15 -8.82 -52.74 7.30
N LEU A 16 -9.83 -53.43 6.82
CA LEU A 16 -9.94 -53.89 5.45
C LEU A 16 -9.95 -52.71 4.46
N ALA A 17 -10.62 -51.65 4.79
CA ALA A 17 -10.62 -50.39 3.98
C ALA A 17 -9.22 -49.80 3.86
N ARG A 18 -8.43 -49.83 4.93
CA ARG A 18 -7.03 -49.31 4.91
C ARG A 18 -6.09 -50.14 4.02
N ARG A 19 -6.40 -51.41 3.75
CA ARG A 19 -5.61 -52.27 2.85
C ARG A 19 -5.73 -51.92 1.38
N MET A 20 -6.66 -51.00 1.01
CA MET A 20 -6.83 -50.46 -0.37
C MET A 20 -6.95 -51.57 -1.44
N GLY A 21 -7.58 -52.67 -1.11
CA GLY A 21 -7.76 -53.82 -1.99
C GLY A 21 -6.60 -54.78 -2.03
N GLY A 22 -5.65 -54.66 -1.06
CA GLY A 22 -4.56 -55.61 -0.81
C GLY A 22 -3.21 -55.25 -1.44
N PRO A 23 -2.14 -55.94 -1.00
CA PRO A 23 -0.76 -55.58 -1.34
C PRO A 23 -0.47 -55.63 -2.85
N GLU A 24 -1.15 -56.47 -3.58
CA GLU A 24 -0.95 -56.62 -5.03
C GLU A 24 -1.45 -55.39 -5.83
N LYS A 25 -2.61 -54.83 -5.42
CA LYS A 25 -3.13 -53.60 -6.03
C LYS A 25 -2.30 -52.39 -5.68
N VAL A 26 -1.77 -52.33 -4.45
CA VAL A 26 -0.85 -51.28 -3.99
C VAL A 26 0.46 -51.34 -4.81
N ARG A 27 1.06 -52.55 -4.93
CA ARG A 27 2.27 -52.76 -5.74
C ARG A 27 2.08 -52.32 -7.18
N ARG A 28 0.99 -52.70 -7.83
CA ARG A 28 0.66 -52.31 -9.20
C ARG A 28 0.53 -50.79 -9.37
N GLN A 29 0.03 -50.09 -8.34
CA GLN A 29 -0.06 -48.62 -8.34
C GLN A 29 1.36 -48.02 -8.31
N HIS A 30 2.26 -48.56 -7.48
CA HIS A 30 3.63 -48.09 -7.40
C HIS A 30 4.47 -48.41 -8.64
N GLU A 31 4.30 -49.59 -9.25
CA GLU A 31 4.94 -49.96 -10.53
C GLU A 31 4.53 -48.97 -11.65
N GLY A 32 3.32 -48.43 -11.59
CA GLY A 32 2.86 -47.35 -12.47
C GLY A 32 3.36 -45.96 -12.11
N GLY A 33 4.31 -45.80 -11.18
CA GLY A 33 4.88 -44.53 -10.73
C GLY A 33 3.91 -43.66 -9.93
N LYS A 34 2.81 -44.22 -9.38
CA LYS A 34 1.76 -43.48 -8.70
C LYS A 34 1.70 -43.84 -7.23
N LEU A 35 1.50 -42.85 -6.39
CA LEU A 35 1.17 -43.03 -4.99
C LEU A 35 -0.28 -43.50 -4.82
N THR A 36 -0.54 -44.31 -3.78
CA THR A 36 -1.89 -44.62 -3.36
C THR A 36 -2.60 -43.37 -2.84
N VAL A 37 -3.93 -43.40 -2.72
CA VAL A 37 -4.70 -42.28 -2.21
C VAL A 37 -4.32 -41.91 -0.76
N ARG A 38 -4.03 -42.92 0.08
CA ARG A 38 -3.62 -42.66 1.47
C ARG A 38 -2.25 -42.04 1.56
N GLU A 39 -1.28 -42.50 0.79
CA GLU A 39 0.06 -41.89 0.72
C GLU A 39 0.00 -40.44 0.22
N ARG A 40 -0.92 -40.14 -0.69
CA ARG A 40 -1.14 -38.74 -1.13
C ARG A 40 -1.71 -37.89 0.01
N ILE A 41 -2.66 -38.44 0.75
CA ILE A 41 -3.27 -37.76 1.91
C ILE A 41 -2.22 -37.53 3.00
N ASP A 42 -1.41 -38.57 3.32
CA ASP A 42 -0.36 -38.48 4.34
C ASP A 42 0.76 -37.50 3.97
N ARG A 43 1.01 -37.27 2.66
CA ARG A 43 1.93 -36.25 2.19
C ARG A 43 1.32 -34.85 2.13
N LEU A 44 0.01 -34.75 2.07
CA LEU A 44 -0.72 -33.50 1.97
C LEU A 44 -1.10 -32.92 3.33
N LEU A 45 -1.47 -33.79 4.26
CA LEU A 45 -2.00 -33.39 5.56
C LEU A 45 -0.95 -33.52 6.67
N ASP A 46 -1.13 -32.74 7.72
CA ASP A 46 -0.37 -32.90 8.95
C ASP A 46 -0.57 -34.32 9.52
N PRO A 47 0.46 -34.92 10.14
CA PRO A 47 0.35 -36.24 10.77
C PRO A 47 -0.87 -36.31 11.69
N ASP A 48 -1.60 -37.41 11.61
CA ASP A 48 -2.77 -37.75 12.45
C ASP A 48 -3.93 -36.73 12.37
N SER A 49 -3.92 -35.83 11.42
CA SER A 49 -4.97 -34.77 11.29
C SER A 49 -6.20 -35.25 10.53
N LEU A 50 -6.09 -36.33 9.73
CA LEU A 50 -7.20 -36.80 8.92
C LEU A 50 -8.35 -37.31 9.81
N ARG A 51 -9.53 -36.76 9.54
CA ARG A 51 -10.82 -37.27 10.05
C ARG A 51 -11.63 -37.76 8.86
N GLU A 52 -11.50 -39.06 8.58
CA GLU A 52 -12.18 -39.73 7.47
C GLU A 52 -13.70 -39.77 7.70
N ILE A 53 -14.49 -39.49 6.66
CA ILE A 53 -15.95 -39.53 6.66
C ILE A 53 -16.37 -40.65 5.70
N GLY A 54 -17.26 -41.55 6.16
CA GLY A 54 -17.65 -42.71 5.38
C GLY A 54 -16.59 -43.80 5.27
N SER A 55 -15.75 -43.99 6.31
CA SER A 55 -14.66 -44.96 6.33
C SER A 55 -15.11 -46.40 6.06
N VAL A 56 -16.39 -46.71 6.23
CA VAL A 56 -17.00 -48.01 5.92
C VAL A 56 -17.92 -47.96 4.72
N ALA A 57 -17.82 -46.93 3.89
CA ALA A 57 -18.51 -46.88 2.57
C ALA A 57 -17.79 -47.81 1.60
N GLY A 58 -18.50 -48.75 0.98
CA GLY A 58 -17.92 -49.72 0.06
C GLY A 58 -18.81 -50.89 -0.21
N LYS A 59 -18.20 -52.00 -0.64
CA LYS A 59 -18.91 -53.25 -0.95
C LYS A 59 -18.42 -54.36 -0.07
N ALA A 60 -19.29 -54.91 0.74
CA ALA A 60 -19.01 -56.06 1.62
C ALA A 60 -19.41 -57.38 0.92
N SER A 61 -18.67 -58.45 1.25
CA SER A 61 -19.06 -59.83 0.91
C SER A 61 -19.23 -60.64 2.21
N TYR A 62 -20.21 -61.54 2.19
CA TYR A 62 -20.61 -62.32 3.36
C TYR A 62 -20.57 -63.80 3.02
N ASP A 63 -20.35 -64.64 4.02
CA ASP A 63 -20.49 -66.07 3.90
C ASP A 63 -21.97 -66.51 3.97
N GLY A 64 -22.19 -67.86 3.91
CA GLY A 64 -23.54 -68.46 3.93
C GLY A 64 -24.26 -68.28 5.29
N GLU A 65 -23.57 -67.87 6.32
CA GLU A 65 -24.09 -67.57 7.68
C GLU A 65 -24.29 -66.07 7.90
N GLY A 66 -24.02 -65.24 6.88
CA GLY A 66 -24.15 -63.77 6.97
C GLY A 66 -23.01 -63.07 7.66
N LYS A 67 -21.87 -63.75 7.88
CA LYS A 67 -20.67 -63.15 8.51
C LYS A 67 -19.80 -62.47 7.48
N LEU A 68 -19.26 -61.29 7.82
CA LEU A 68 -18.38 -60.52 6.94
C LEU A 68 -17.11 -61.33 6.59
N VAL A 69 -16.91 -61.59 5.31
CA VAL A 69 -15.74 -62.27 4.73
C VAL A 69 -14.73 -61.23 4.25
N ASP A 70 -15.15 -60.27 3.44
CA ASP A 70 -14.30 -59.25 2.87
C ASP A 70 -15.02 -57.93 2.73
N PHE A 71 -14.25 -56.84 2.66
CA PHE A 71 -14.77 -55.50 2.46
C PHE A 71 -13.86 -54.71 1.50
N SER A 72 -14.38 -54.30 0.40
CA SER A 72 -13.72 -53.38 -0.52
C SER A 72 -14.25 -51.95 -0.31
N ALA A 73 -13.41 -51.09 0.19
CA ALA A 73 -13.74 -49.69 0.38
C ALA A 73 -14.04 -48.99 -0.96
N SER A 74 -14.77 -47.89 -0.89
CA SER A 74 -14.93 -46.97 -2.00
C SER A 74 -13.55 -46.53 -2.55
N ASN A 75 -13.49 -46.25 -3.83
CA ASN A 75 -12.30 -45.71 -4.50
C ASN A 75 -12.02 -44.24 -4.17
N THR A 76 -12.86 -43.63 -3.34
CA THR A 76 -12.80 -42.23 -2.91
C THR A 76 -12.69 -42.17 -1.40
N ILE A 77 -11.75 -41.40 -0.87
CA ILE A 77 -11.66 -41.04 0.55
C ILE A 77 -12.17 -39.61 0.69
N VAL A 78 -13.13 -39.43 1.58
CA VAL A 78 -13.65 -38.13 1.97
C VAL A 78 -13.28 -37.88 3.44
N GLY A 79 -12.82 -36.69 3.75
CA GLY A 79 -12.41 -36.38 5.11
C GLY A 79 -12.10 -34.91 5.32
N ARG A 80 -11.76 -34.58 6.55
CA ARG A 80 -11.21 -33.28 6.95
C ARG A 80 -9.82 -33.52 7.51
N GLY A 81 -8.88 -32.68 7.17
CA GLY A 81 -7.53 -32.69 7.68
C GLY A 81 -6.96 -31.30 7.79
N ARG A 82 -5.77 -31.16 8.36
CA ARG A 82 -5.01 -29.92 8.45
C ARG A 82 -3.85 -29.99 7.47
N ILE A 83 -3.50 -28.85 6.90
CA ILE A 83 -2.32 -28.68 6.04
C ILE A 83 -1.49 -27.55 6.68
N ASP A 84 -0.17 -27.77 6.81
CA ASP A 84 0.81 -26.79 7.30
C ASP A 84 0.63 -26.31 8.75
N GLY A 85 0.26 -27.19 9.64
CA GLY A 85 0.32 -26.94 11.08
C GLY A 85 -0.77 -26.01 11.62
N ARG A 86 -0.67 -25.70 12.90
CA ARG A 86 -1.45 -24.62 13.50
C ARG A 86 -0.79 -23.29 13.13
N MET A 87 -1.33 -22.57 12.17
CA MET A 87 -1.10 -21.14 12.13
C MET A 87 -1.74 -20.55 13.38
N ASP A 88 -0.92 -19.91 14.23
CA ASP A 88 -1.45 -19.12 15.33
C ASP A 88 -2.22 -17.90 14.76
N LYS A 89 -3.05 -17.27 15.59
CA LYS A 89 -3.89 -16.14 15.15
C LYS A 89 -3.06 -14.96 14.65
N GLU A 90 -1.89 -14.75 15.24
CA GLU A 90 -0.98 -13.66 14.88
C GLU A 90 -0.33 -13.91 13.52
N SER A 91 0.10 -15.16 13.26
CA SER A 91 0.66 -15.55 11.96
C SER A 91 -0.39 -15.55 10.83
N LEU A 92 -1.67 -15.81 11.16
CA LEU A 92 -2.76 -15.81 10.19
C LEU A 92 -3.24 -14.39 9.85
N GLY A 93 -3.30 -13.50 10.84
CA GLY A 93 -3.91 -12.18 10.65
C GLY A 93 -3.70 -11.25 11.85
N GLY A 94 -2.55 -11.30 12.52
CA GLY A 94 -2.20 -10.37 13.58
C GLY A 94 -1.98 -8.94 13.07
N SER A 95 -1.86 -8.00 14.01
CA SER A 95 -1.68 -6.57 13.71
C SER A 95 -0.52 -6.30 12.77
N GLN A 96 0.58 -7.04 12.93
CA GLN A 96 1.77 -6.91 12.09
C GLN A 96 1.53 -7.27 10.61
N ILE A 97 0.63 -8.20 10.33
CA ILE A 97 0.26 -8.55 8.96
C ILE A 97 -0.69 -7.49 8.40
N HIS A 98 -1.75 -7.20 9.17
CA HIS A 98 -2.82 -6.32 8.72
C HIS A 98 -2.38 -4.85 8.58
N ALA A 99 -1.46 -4.37 9.40
CA ALA A 99 -0.91 -3.03 9.27
C ALA A 99 0.06 -2.88 8.05
N ARG A 100 0.64 -3.99 7.58
CA ARG A 100 1.53 -3.97 6.40
C ARG A 100 0.83 -4.22 5.08
N ASN A 101 -0.32 -4.88 5.09
CA ASN A 101 -1.13 -5.12 3.89
C ASN A 101 -2.25 -4.08 3.69
N GLY A 102 -2.38 -3.12 4.63
CA GLY A 102 -3.35 -2.02 4.55
C GLY A 102 -4.77 -2.37 5.00
N ALA A 103 -4.98 -3.54 5.60
CA ALA A 103 -6.27 -3.92 6.19
C ALA A 103 -6.59 -3.06 7.43
N VAL A 104 -5.57 -2.68 8.20
CA VAL A 104 -5.64 -1.68 9.26
C VAL A 104 -4.56 -0.61 9.05
N ASP A 105 -4.80 0.60 9.53
CA ASP A 105 -3.94 1.74 9.28
C ASP A 105 -2.79 1.86 10.29
N ASP A 106 -2.91 1.25 11.47
CA ASP A 106 -1.88 1.31 12.49
C ASP A 106 -1.95 0.11 13.46
N GLU A 107 -0.89 -0.08 14.21
CA GLU A 107 -0.81 -1.01 15.33
C GLU A 107 -0.32 -0.27 16.57
N VAL A 108 -0.83 -0.65 17.72
CA VAL A 108 -0.55 -0.01 19.02
C VAL A 108 -0.22 -1.07 20.07
N GLY A 109 0.49 -0.67 21.13
CA GLY A 109 0.92 -1.55 22.20
C GLY A 109 -0.10 -1.74 23.33
N SER A 110 -1.15 -0.90 23.38
CA SER A 110 -2.16 -0.92 24.45
C SER A 110 -3.50 -0.35 23.99
N GLU A 111 -4.56 -0.66 24.73
CA GLU A 111 -5.90 -0.08 24.54
C GLU A 111 -5.90 1.43 24.78
N ASP A 112 -5.17 1.90 25.78
CA ASP A 112 -5.09 3.34 26.08
C ASP A 112 -4.48 4.10 24.89
N GLU A 113 -3.42 3.58 24.30
CA GLU A 113 -2.83 4.15 23.09
C GLU A 113 -3.84 4.13 21.91
N ALA A 114 -4.63 3.05 21.78
CA ALA A 114 -5.68 2.98 20.76
C ALA A 114 -6.72 4.07 20.96
N PHE A 115 -7.14 4.32 22.20
CA PHE A 115 -8.10 5.38 22.53
C PHE A 115 -7.52 6.77 22.28
N GLU A 116 -6.26 7.02 22.64
CA GLU A 116 -5.60 8.30 22.35
C GLU A 116 -5.49 8.56 20.86
N ARG A 117 -5.07 7.57 20.07
CA ARG A 117 -4.98 7.70 18.61
C ARG A 117 -6.36 7.91 17.99
N THR A 118 -7.38 7.21 18.47
CA THR A 118 -8.77 7.38 18.01
C THR A 118 -9.27 8.79 18.28
N ARG A 119 -9.09 9.32 19.50
CA ARG A 119 -9.47 10.69 19.85
C ARG A 119 -8.72 11.72 19.01
N LYS A 120 -7.40 11.50 18.80
CA LYS A 120 -6.60 12.38 17.95
C LYS A 120 -7.10 12.37 16.50
N PHE A 121 -7.37 11.21 15.92
CA PHE A 121 -7.95 11.11 14.58
C PHE A 121 -9.29 11.84 14.49
N LEU A 122 -10.20 11.58 15.37
CA LEU A 122 -11.53 12.21 15.39
C LEU A 122 -11.45 13.74 15.59
N SER A 123 -10.42 14.26 16.25
CA SER A 123 -10.26 15.70 16.46
C SER A 123 -10.07 16.51 15.18
N TYR A 124 -9.67 15.87 14.07
CA TYR A 124 -9.53 16.54 12.76
C TYR A 124 -10.83 16.59 11.97
N LEU A 125 -11.82 15.81 12.35
CA LEU A 125 -13.03 15.57 11.59
C LEU A 125 -14.24 16.31 12.20
N PRO A 126 -15.25 16.66 11.39
CA PRO A 126 -16.52 17.12 11.91
C PRO A 126 -17.32 15.96 12.49
N SER A 127 -18.40 16.26 13.24
CA SER A 127 -19.32 15.24 13.77
C SER A 127 -20.10 14.51 12.67
N SER A 128 -20.26 15.13 11.52
CA SER A 128 -20.89 14.53 10.33
C SER A 128 -20.40 15.20 9.05
N VAL A 129 -20.64 14.57 7.90
CA VAL A 129 -20.33 15.15 6.57
C VAL A 129 -21.13 16.41 6.25
N HIS A 130 -22.20 16.70 7.01
CA HIS A 130 -23.01 17.91 6.87
C HIS A 130 -22.46 19.11 7.66
N GLU A 131 -21.31 18.93 8.29
CA GLU A 131 -20.62 19.97 9.04
C GLU A 131 -19.19 20.14 8.51
N LEU A 132 -18.59 21.29 8.80
CA LEU A 132 -17.17 21.53 8.45
C LEU A 132 -16.27 21.17 9.63
N PRO A 133 -15.07 20.64 9.37
CA PRO A 133 -14.10 20.39 10.43
C PRO A 133 -13.79 21.64 11.24
N PRO A 134 -13.79 21.57 12.58
CA PRO A 134 -13.54 22.72 13.43
C PRO A 134 -12.07 23.15 13.38
N ARG A 135 -11.85 24.46 13.52
CA ARG A 135 -10.51 24.99 13.78
C ARG A 135 -10.06 24.58 15.18
N GLY A 136 -8.88 24.02 15.29
CA GLY A 136 -8.27 23.67 16.57
C GLY A 136 -7.48 24.81 17.20
N PRO A 137 -6.67 24.51 18.23
CA PRO A 137 -5.79 25.48 18.87
C PRO A 137 -4.86 26.16 17.86
N GLN A 138 -4.54 27.42 18.11
CA GLN A 138 -3.64 28.27 17.30
C GLN A 138 -2.39 28.61 18.14
N ASP A 139 -1.75 27.59 18.69
CA ASP A 139 -0.67 27.73 19.64
C ASP A 139 0.72 27.82 18.96
N ASP A 140 0.80 27.61 17.64
CA ASP A 140 2.04 27.64 16.89
C ASP A 140 2.04 28.82 15.90
N ASP A 141 3.09 29.63 15.92
CA ASP A 141 3.24 30.82 15.08
C ASP A 141 3.09 30.46 13.59
N PRO A 142 2.08 30.98 12.87
CA PRO A 142 1.91 30.76 11.44
C PRO A 142 3.04 31.34 10.61
N GLY A 143 3.75 32.35 11.11
CA GLY A 143 4.93 32.95 10.49
C GLY A 143 6.25 32.25 10.76
N ARG A 144 6.27 31.16 11.53
CA ARG A 144 7.48 30.42 11.90
C ARG A 144 8.25 29.93 10.66
N ARG A 145 9.56 30.18 10.69
CA ARG A 145 10.51 29.77 9.66
C ARG A 145 11.64 28.97 10.29
N ASP A 146 11.87 27.77 9.78
CA ASP A 146 12.94 26.90 10.26
C ASP A 146 14.12 26.93 9.28
N ASP A 147 15.23 27.55 9.67
CA ASP A 147 16.42 27.78 8.80
C ASP A 147 16.99 26.50 8.18
N TRP A 148 16.93 25.37 8.88
CA TRP A 148 17.44 24.10 8.40
C TRP A 148 16.75 23.60 7.10
N LEU A 149 15.58 24.13 6.76
CA LEU A 149 14.83 23.75 5.54
C LEU A 149 15.61 24.09 4.26
N ILE A 150 16.53 25.08 4.31
CA ILE A 150 17.43 25.40 3.17
C ILE A 150 18.29 24.19 2.80
N GLU A 151 18.69 23.39 3.80
CA GLU A 151 19.58 22.25 3.66
C GLU A 151 18.83 20.90 3.72
N ALA A 152 17.48 20.94 3.84
CA ALA A 152 16.68 19.74 4.04
C ALA A 152 16.79 18.75 2.88
N ILE A 153 16.91 19.26 1.65
CA ILE A 153 17.06 18.46 0.44
C ILE A 153 18.53 18.43 0.02
N PRO A 154 19.19 17.25 0.01
CA PRO A 154 20.57 17.15 -0.44
C PRO A 154 20.74 17.57 -1.90
N ARG A 155 21.82 18.28 -2.21
CA ARG A 155 22.18 18.61 -3.61
C ARG A 155 22.50 17.37 -4.44
N ASP A 156 23.09 16.34 -3.81
CA ASP A 156 23.22 15.03 -4.41
C ASP A 156 21.85 14.34 -4.45
N ARG A 157 21.30 14.24 -5.63
CA ARG A 157 19.94 13.73 -5.88
C ARG A 157 19.76 12.25 -5.58
N ARG A 158 20.84 11.49 -5.41
CA ARG A 158 20.83 10.07 -5.02
C ARG A 158 20.66 9.92 -3.50
N LYS A 159 20.99 10.93 -2.72
CA LYS A 159 20.83 10.91 -1.26
C LYS A 159 19.37 11.09 -0.86
N VAL A 160 18.97 10.31 0.12
CA VAL A 160 17.66 10.42 0.77
C VAL A 160 17.69 11.46 1.89
N TYR A 161 16.52 11.91 2.30
CA TYR A 161 16.36 12.86 3.40
C TYR A 161 15.18 12.46 4.29
N LYS A 162 15.11 13.01 5.50
CA LYS A 162 14.06 12.69 6.48
C LYS A 162 12.81 13.51 6.20
N ALA A 163 11.90 13.00 5.35
CA ALA A 163 10.68 13.70 4.94
C ALA A 163 9.81 14.09 6.15
N ARG A 164 9.65 13.21 7.14
CA ARG A 164 8.83 13.50 8.34
C ARG A 164 9.33 14.70 9.14
N ARG A 165 10.64 14.96 9.15
CA ARG A 165 11.19 16.16 9.78
C ARG A 165 10.76 17.44 9.04
N ILE A 166 10.60 17.38 7.72
CA ILE A 166 10.04 18.52 6.97
C ILE A 166 8.56 18.72 7.37
N LEU A 167 7.78 17.64 7.49
CA LEU A 167 6.39 17.74 7.95
C LEU A 167 6.28 18.39 9.33
N GLU A 168 7.15 18.01 10.28
CA GLU A 168 7.22 18.61 11.63
C GLU A 168 7.53 20.12 11.60
N SER A 169 8.27 20.57 10.59
CA SER A 169 8.60 22.00 10.45
C SER A 169 7.50 22.82 9.80
N VAL A 170 6.75 22.24 8.84
CA VAL A 170 5.79 23.03 8.04
C VAL A 170 4.38 23.00 8.58
N PHE A 171 4.00 21.96 9.35
CA PHE A 171 2.69 21.88 10.02
C PHE A 171 2.78 22.39 11.49
N ASP A 172 1.61 22.58 12.11
CA ASP A 172 1.54 22.93 13.53
C ASP A 172 2.21 21.83 14.36
N ARG A 173 3.03 22.21 15.33
CA ARG A 173 3.84 21.29 16.13
C ARG A 173 3.00 20.21 16.79
N GLY A 174 3.42 18.95 16.65
CA GLY A 174 2.73 17.80 17.22
C GLY A 174 1.37 17.50 16.58
N SER A 175 0.95 18.25 15.56
CA SER A 175 -0.35 18.03 14.92
C SER A 175 -0.32 16.91 13.87
N PHE A 176 0.81 16.50 13.34
CA PHE A 176 0.82 15.47 12.31
C PHE A 176 0.38 14.10 12.87
N PHE A 177 -0.62 13.51 12.22
CA PHE A 177 -1.15 12.17 12.49
C PHE A 177 -1.01 11.32 11.24
N GLU A 178 -0.04 10.41 11.22
CA GLU A 178 0.22 9.53 10.08
C GLU A 178 -0.78 8.37 10.03
N ILE A 179 -1.31 8.07 8.83
CA ILE A 179 -2.26 7.00 8.53
C ILE A 179 -1.55 5.99 7.63
N GLY A 180 -1.66 4.69 7.95
CA GLY A 180 -1.07 3.62 7.15
C GLY A 180 0.46 3.68 7.11
N ARG A 181 1.13 3.99 8.22
CA ARG A 181 2.59 4.16 8.30
C ARG A 181 3.38 2.96 7.78
N LEU A 182 2.86 1.75 7.94
CA LEU A 182 3.52 0.51 7.54
C LEU A 182 3.09 0.00 6.15
N TYR A 183 2.06 0.59 5.55
CA TYR A 183 1.53 0.25 4.23
C TYR A 183 1.88 1.30 3.19
N GLY A 184 2.21 0.90 1.95
CA GLY A 184 2.51 1.84 0.87
C GLY A 184 3.56 2.89 1.25
N ARG A 185 4.68 2.47 1.84
CA ARG A 185 5.63 3.30 2.62
C ARG A 185 6.30 4.42 1.84
N SER A 186 6.34 4.36 0.51
CA SER A 186 6.87 5.46 -0.32
C SER A 186 5.97 6.70 -0.33
N VAL A 187 4.73 6.55 0.11
CA VAL A 187 3.78 7.65 0.32
C VAL A 187 3.54 7.83 1.82
N ILE A 188 3.66 9.05 2.29
CA ILE A 188 3.23 9.50 3.61
C ILE A 188 1.83 10.05 3.46
N ALA A 189 0.87 9.49 4.19
CA ALA A 189 -0.50 9.94 4.23
C ALA A 189 -0.90 10.26 5.68
N GLY A 190 -1.64 11.33 5.90
CA GLY A 190 -2.03 11.68 7.25
C GLY A 190 -2.89 12.92 7.33
N LEU A 191 -3.14 13.36 8.55
CA LEU A 191 -3.84 14.59 8.89
C LEU A 191 -2.89 15.49 9.68
N ALA A 192 -3.03 16.81 9.52
CA ALA A 192 -2.26 17.78 10.27
C ALA A 192 -3.09 19.05 10.48
N ARG A 193 -2.49 20.05 11.11
CA ARG A 193 -3.09 21.39 11.26
C ARG A 193 -2.15 22.46 10.71
N LEU A 194 -2.75 23.52 10.21
CA LEU A 194 -2.10 24.73 9.75
C LEU A 194 -2.86 25.91 10.33
N ASP A 195 -2.24 26.64 11.25
CA ASP A 195 -2.90 27.70 12.02
C ASP A 195 -4.23 27.21 12.64
N GLY A 196 -4.20 25.98 13.15
CA GLY A 196 -5.34 25.27 13.73
C GLY A 196 -6.29 24.62 12.72
N TRP A 197 -6.28 24.97 11.44
CA TRP A 197 -7.15 24.36 10.43
C TRP A 197 -6.71 22.93 10.08
N PRO A 198 -7.61 21.93 10.17
CA PRO A 198 -7.28 20.58 9.79
C PRO A 198 -7.13 20.43 8.27
N VAL A 199 -6.09 19.72 7.84
CA VAL A 199 -5.76 19.43 6.45
C VAL A 199 -5.38 17.97 6.28
N ALA A 200 -5.62 17.41 5.10
CA ALA A 200 -5.08 16.12 4.68
C ALA A 200 -3.68 16.32 4.08
N VAL A 201 -2.75 15.46 4.44
CA VAL A 201 -1.33 15.55 4.05
C VAL A 201 -0.95 14.37 3.18
N LEU A 202 -0.46 14.67 1.98
CA LEU A 202 0.12 13.70 1.05
C LEU A 202 1.60 14.05 0.85
N GLY A 203 2.49 13.20 1.32
CA GLY A 203 3.94 13.40 1.21
C GLY A 203 4.62 12.21 0.55
N SER A 204 5.89 12.38 0.22
CA SER A 204 6.75 11.31 -0.31
C SER A 204 7.83 10.94 0.71
N ASP A 205 8.12 9.64 0.85
CA ASP A 205 9.25 9.15 1.66
C ASP A 205 10.32 8.54 0.73
N PRO A 206 11.42 9.25 0.47
CA PRO A 206 12.46 8.78 -0.42
C PRO A 206 13.27 7.59 0.11
N HIS A 207 13.12 7.23 1.38
CA HIS A 207 13.75 6.02 1.93
C HIS A 207 13.15 4.74 1.35
N PHE A 208 11.93 4.81 0.78
CA PHE A 208 11.28 3.67 0.15
C PHE A 208 11.18 3.91 -1.35
N TYR A 209 11.88 3.09 -2.13
CA TYR A 209 11.90 3.15 -3.59
C TYR A 209 12.23 4.55 -4.16
N GLY A 210 12.99 5.35 -3.41
CA GLY A 210 13.30 6.73 -3.80
C GLY A 210 12.08 7.66 -3.92
N GLY A 211 10.94 7.30 -3.32
CA GLY A 211 9.67 8.01 -3.43
C GLY A 211 8.79 7.52 -4.60
N ALA A 212 9.20 6.48 -5.35
CA ALA A 212 8.40 5.93 -6.43
C ALA A 212 7.08 5.33 -5.90
N TRP A 213 6.00 5.53 -6.63
CA TRP A 213 4.70 5.03 -6.24
C TRP A 213 4.54 3.56 -6.62
N THR A 214 4.36 2.71 -5.61
CA THR A 214 3.94 1.32 -5.76
C THR A 214 2.42 1.23 -5.90
N ALA A 215 1.91 0.05 -6.24
CA ALA A 215 0.46 -0.22 -6.22
C ALA A 215 -0.17 0.12 -4.86
N ASP A 216 0.47 -0.27 -3.75
CA ASP A 216 0.02 0.00 -2.39
C ASP A 216 0.06 1.51 -2.06
N ALA A 217 1.12 2.20 -2.48
CA ALA A 217 1.23 3.64 -2.33
C ALA A 217 0.10 4.40 -3.05
N ALA A 218 -0.26 3.96 -4.25
CA ALA A 218 -1.39 4.51 -5.00
C ALA A 218 -2.74 4.27 -4.31
N VAL A 219 -2.96 3.06 -3.78
CA VAL A 219 -4.17 2.76 -2.99
C VAL A 219 -4.25 3.65 -1.73
N LYS A 220 -3.14 3.82 -1.03
CA LYS A 220 -3.05 4.69 0.15
C LYS A 220 -3.37 6.15 -0.19
N ALA A 221 -2.81 6.68 -1.29
CA ALA A 221 -3.09 8.03 -1.77
C ALA A 221 -4.57 8.20 -2.16
N THR A 222 -5.16 7.20 -2.81
CA THR A 222 -6.60 7.17 -3.14
C THR A 222 -7.45 7.29 -1.88
N ARG A 223 -7.19 6.45 -0.87
CA ARG A 223 -7.93 6.49 0.41
C ARG A 223 -7.83 7.83 1.13
N LEU A 224 -6.65 8.45 1.12
CA LEU A 224 -6.48 9.78 1.69
C LEU A 224 -7.28 10.85 0.93
N ALA A 225 -7.24 10.83 -0.39
CA ALA A 225 -8.02 11.77 -1.20
C ALA A 225 -9.53 11.61 -0.95
N ASP A 226 -10.00 10.38 -0.81
CA ASP A 226 -11.41 10.08 -0.49
C ASP A 226 -11.79 10.54 0.92
N LEU A 227 -10.92 10.32 1.90
CA LEU A 227 -11.11 10.81 3.26
C LEU A 227 -11.20 12.35 3.28
N ALA A 228 -10.26 13.01 2.61
CA ALA A 228 -10.22 14.46 2.49
C ALA A 228 -11.48 15.02 1.84
N ASN A 229 -11.91 14.42 0.74
CA ASN A 229 -13.11 14.82 0.02
C ASN A 229 -14.39 14.58 0.83
N THR A 230 -14.45 13.47 1.59
CA THR A 230 -15.60 13.12 2.44
C THR A 230 -15.79 14.07 3.62
N PHE A 231 -14.69 14.47 4.25
CA PHE A 231 -14.73 15.32 5.46
C PHE A 231 -14.29 16.77 5.21
N HIS A 232 -14.26 17.20 3.95
CA HIS A 232 -14.00 18.61 3.55
C HIS A 232 -12.66 19.14 4.02
N LEU A 233 -11.62 18.29 4.03
CA LEU A 233 -10.26 18.66 4.42
C LEU A 233 -9.49 19.15 3.18
N PRO A 234 -8.94 20.38 3.18
CA PRO A 234 -8.02 20.79 2.13
C PRO A 234 -6.82 19.82 2.06
N ILE A 235 -6.33 19.55 0.84
CA ILE A 235 -5.20 18.65 0.63
C ILE A 235 -3.91 19.47 0.52
N VAL A 236 -2.91 19.11 1.30
CA VAL A 236 -1.54 19.62 1.18
C VAL A 236 -0.65 18.49 0.70
N GLN A 237 0.03 18.72 -0.43
CA GLN A 237 0.97 17.76 -0.98
C GLN A 237 2.40 18.27 -0.92
N LEU A 238 3.32 17.45 -0.40
CA LEU A 238 4.77 17.67 -0.43
C LEU A 238 5.39 16.62 -1.36
N ALA A 239 5.61 17.00 -2.62
CA ALA A 239 5.94 16.07 -3.69
C ALA A 239 7.45 15.83 -3.84
N ASP A 240 7.84 14.55 -3.85
CA ASP A 240 9.13 14.05 -4.31
C ASP A 240 8.91 12.68 -4.97
N ILE A 241 8.37 12.72 -6.21
CA ILE A 241 7.82 11.56 -6.92
C ILE A 241 8.60 11.32 -8.21
N PRO A 242 9.51 10.33 -8.26
CA PRO A 242 10.27 10.02 -9.49
C PRO A 242 9.44 9.31 -10.57
N GLY A 243 8.22 8.91 -10.26
CA GLY A 243 7.32 8.17 -11.13
C GLY A 243 6.68 6.98 -10.42
N PHE A 244 5.99 6.13 -11.17
CA PHE A 244 5.57 4.82 -10.67
C PHE A 244 6.75 3.86 -10.63
N LEU A 245 6.73 2.93 -9.67
CA LEU A 245 7.69 1.85 -9.63
C LEU A 245 7.46 0.94 -10.85
N ILE A 246 8.54 0.60 -11.55
CA ILE A 246 8.53 -0.24 -12.74
C ILE A 246 9.16 -1.61 -12.44
N GLY A 247 8.88 -2.60 -13.25
CA GLY A 247 9.43 -3.95 -13.16
C GLY A 247 8.34 -5.02 -13.11
N PRO A 248 8.71 -6.31 -13.31
CA PRO A 248 7.73 -7.40 -13.44
C PRO A 248 6.75 -7.50 -12.26
N GLU A 249 7.23 -7.33 -11.03
CA GLU A 249 6.40 -7.36 -9.82
C GLU A 249 5.42 -6.20 -9.78
N SER A 250 5.86 -5.00 -10.18
CA SER A 250 5.00 -3.80 -10.25
C SER A 250 3.91 -3.94 -11.30
N GLU A 251 4.26 -4.51 -12.47
CA GLU A 251 3.28 -4.76 -13.53
C GLU A 251 2.25 -5.81 -13.09
N GLN A 252 2.68 -6.89 -12.45
CA GLN A 252 1.78 -7.92 -11.89
C GLN A 252 0.88 -7.36 -10.78
N ALA A 253 1.35 -6.40 -9.98
CA ALA A 253 0.56 -5.70 -8.97
C ALA A 253 -0.40 -4.66 -9.56
N ALA A 254 -0.44 -4.49 -10.90
CA ALA A 254 -1.25 -3.51 -11.61
C ALA A 254 -1.01 -2.07 -11.14
N THR A 255 0.27 -1.69 -10.94
CA THR A 255 0.67 -0.39 -10.40
C THR A 255 0.12 0.76 -11.24
N ILE A 256 0.15 0.68 -12.57
CA ILE A 256 -0.40 1.72 -13.47
C ILE A 256 -1.91 1.90 -13.25
N ARG A 257 -2.67 0.82 -13.19
CA ARG A 257 -4.13 0.89 -12.97
C ARG A 257 -4.46 1.54 -11.63
N ARG A 258 -3.80 1.12 -10.56
CA ARG A 258 -3.98 1.71 -9.23
C ARG A 258 -3.52 3.17 -9.18
N GLY A 259 -2.43 3.48 -9.89
CA GLY A 259 -1.94 4.83 -10.07
C GLY A 259 -2.95 5.75 -10.74
N VAL A 260 -3.56 5.31 -11.84
CA VAL A 260 -4.61 6.08 -12.53
C VAL A 260 -5.84 6.27 -11.64
N THR A 261 -6.19 5.27 -10.81
CA THR A 261 -7.25 5.43 -9.81
C THR A 261 -6.91 6.51 -8.79
N ALA A 262 -5.65 6.59 -8.33
CA ALA A 262 -5.21 7.64 -7.40
C ALA A 262 -5.23 9.03 -8.04
N LEU A 263 -4.77 9.16 -9.31
CA LEU A 263 -4.91 10.41 -10.07
C LEU A 263 -6.37 10.84 -10.15
N ALA A 264 -7.25 9.93 -10.55
CA ALA A 264 -8.68 10.21 -10.66
C ALA A 264 -9.27 10.64 -9.31
N ALA A 265 -8.83 10.04 -8.20
CA ALA A 265 -9.28 10.43 -6.86
C ALA A 265 -8.89 11.87 -6.52
N VAL A 266 -7.63 12.25 -6.74
CA VAL A 266 -7.13 13.59 -6.46
C VAL A 266 -7.78 14.63 -7.37
N HIS A 267 -7.81 14.39 -8.70
CA HIS A 267 -8.40 15.34 -9.65
C HIS A 267 -9.91 15.55 -9.45
N GLN A 268 -10.61 14.52 -8.99
CA GLN A 268 -12.06 14.61 -8.70
C GLN A 268 -12.37 15.19 -7.32
N ALA A 269 -11.38 15.29 -6.43
CA ALA A 269 -11.58 15.87 -5.12
C ALA A 269 -12.06 17.32 -5.22
N SER A 270 -13.12 17.65 -4.49
CA SER A 270 -13.77 18.97 -4.52
C SER A 270 -13.26 19.94 -3.45
N VAL A 271 -12.20 19.56 -2.73
CA VAL A 271 -11.56 20.37 -1.70
C VAL A 271 -10.42 21.21 -2.26
N PRO A 272 -10.08 22.37 -1.66
CA PRO A 272 -8.88 23.12 -2.01
C PRO A 272 -7.59 22.28 -1.90
N MET A 273 -6.60 22.58 -2.75
CA MET A 273 -5.33 21.84 -2.77
C MET A 273 -4.14 22.79 -2.87
N CYS A 274 -3.08 22.50 -2.09
CA CYS A 274 -1.80 23.19 -2.21
C CYS A 274 -0.68 22.16 -2.33
N SER A 275 0.15 22.28 -3.36
CA SER A 275 1.26 21.37 -3.63
C SER A 275 2.59 22.11 -3.60
N PHE A 276 3.59 21.50 -2.95
CA PHE A 276 4.97 21.91 -2.99
C PHE A 276 5.81 20.82 -3.65
N ILE A 277 6.49 21.15 -4.75
CA ILE A 277 7.47 20.28 -5.37
C ILE A 277 8.78 20.47 -4.61
N LEU A 278 9.08 19.51 -3.70
CA LEU A 278 10.29 19.56 -2.89
C LEU A 278 11.52 19.17 -3.71
N ARG A 279 11.38 18.13 -4.55
CA ARG A 279 12.48 17.62 -5.37
C ARG A 279 11.96 17.08 -6.71
N LYS A 280 11.48 15.85 -6.79
CA LYS A 280 11.11 15.16 -8.02
C LYS A 280 9.60 15.22 -8.27
N ALA A 281 9.19 15.46 -9.52
CA ALA A 281 7.81 15.33 -9.96
C ALA A 281 7.79 14.83 -11.41
N PHE A 282 7.96 13.52 -11.61
CA PHE A 282 8.15 12.94 -12.94
C PHE A 282 7.01 12.04 -13.37
N GLY A 283 6.77 12.03 -14.67
CA GLY A 283 5.83 11.16 -15.35
C GLY A 283 4.39 11.35 -14.86
N VAL A 284 3.58 10.32 -15.06
CA VAL A 284 2.15 10.34 -14.71
C VAL A 284 1.94 10.44 -13.19
N ALA A 285 2.75 9.78 -12.39
CA ALA A 285 2.65 9.89 -10.93
C ALA A 285 2.98 11.32 -10.43
N GLY A 286 3.93 12.01 -11.07
CA GLY A 286 4.24 13.41 -10.78
C GLY A 286 3.15 14.40 -11.18
N ALA A 287 2.17 13.99 -11.98
CA ALA A 287 1.04 14.84 -12.36
C ALA A 287 -0.03 14.98 -11.26
N VAL A 288 0.05 14.19 -10.16
CA VAL A 288 -0.87 14.27 -9.02
C VAL A 288 -0.54 15.49 -8.15
N GLN A 289 -0.72 16.69 -8.67
CA GLN A 289 -0.34 17.93 -7.95
C GLN A 289 -1.42 19.00 -7.92
N THR A 290 -2.50 18.79 -8.66
CA THR A 290 -3.61 19.74 -8.73
C THR A 290 -4.94 19.02 -8.83
N ASN A 291 -6.00 19.71 -8.43
CA ASN A 291 -7.36 19.39 -8.84
C ASN A 291 -7.95 20.63 -9.54
N ASP A 292 -8.80 20.43 -10.53
CA ASP A 292 -9.28 21.50 -11.42
C ASP A 292 -10.53 22.21 -10.89
N ARG A 293 -10.96 21.94 -9.66
CA ARG A 293 -12.32 22.32 -9.23
C ARG A 293 -12.41 23.37 -8.15
N LYS A 294 -11.31 23.66 -7.43
CA LYS A 294 -11.27 24.59 -6.29
C LYS A 294 -9.97 25.39 -6.30
N LEU A 295 -9.81 26.21 -5.27
CA LEU A 295 -8.56 26.90 -5.03
C LEU A 295 -7.40 25.92 -5.03
N HIS A 296 -6.41 26.14 -5.87
CA HIS A 296 -5.18 25.37 -5.84
C HIS A 296 -3.97 26.29 -6.01
N TYR A 297 -2.87 25.92 -5.32
CA TYR A 297 -1.55 26.51 -5.50
C TYR A 297 -0.53 25.41 -5.74
N ARG A 298 0.44 25.69 -6.59
CA ARG A 298 1.54 24.80 -6.89
C ARG A 298 2.84 25.57 -6.82
N TYR A 299 3.54 25.38 -5.72
CA TYR A 299 4.84 25.96 -5.44
C TYR A 299 5.95 24.95 -5.69
N ALA A 300 7.17 25.44 -5.89
CA ALA A 300 8.33 24.58 -5.92
C ALA A 300 9.49 25.19 -5.11
N TRP A 301 10.27 24.30 -4.50
CA TRP A 301 11.54 24.68 -3.93
C TRP A 301 12.61 24.82 -5.03
N PRO A 302 13.72 25.52 -4.80
CA PRO A 302 14.85 25.60 -5.74
C PRO A 302 15.47 24.24 -6.08
N SER A 303 15.21 23.20 -5.26
CA SER A 303 15.58 21.80 -5.49
C SER A 303 14.61 21.05 -6.40
N GLY A 304 13.50 21.69 -6.80
CA GLY A 304 12.47 21.11 -7.63
C GLY A 304 12.97 20.71 -9.03
N ASP A 305 12.45 19.59 -9.51
CA ASP A 305 12.81 19.02 -10.80
C ASP A 305 11.66 18.16 -11.32
N TRP A 306 11.24 18.38 -12.56
CA TRP A 306 10.10 17.71 -13.14
C TRP A 306 10.26 17.49 -14.64
N GLY A 307 9.51 16.54 -15.17
CA GLY A 307 9.54 16.18 -16.59
C GLY A 307 8.90 14.82 -16.85
N SER A 308 9.11 14.29 -18.05
CA SER A 308 8.56 12.98 -18.44
C SER A 308 9.30 11.83 -17.75
N LEU A 309 10.63 11.92 -17.65
CA LEU A 309 11.48 10.91 -17.02
C LEU A 309 12.57 11.58 -16.19
N PRO A 310 12.93 11.03 -15.02
CA PRO A 310 14.10 11.50 -14.28
C PRO A 310 15.37 11.25 -15.10
N LEU A 311 16.35 12.16 -15.01
CA LEU A 311 17.62 11.97 -15.73
C LEU A 311 18.37 10.76 -15.21
N GLU A 312 18.39 10.56 -13.89
CA GLU A 312 19.00 9.38 -13.27
C GLU A 312 18.27 8.09 -13.70
N GLY A 313 18.91 7.30 -14.55
CA GLY A 313 18.34 6.08 -15.17
C GLY A 313 17.51 6.32 -16.43
N GLY A 314 16.92 7.49 -16.61
CA GLY A 314 16.14 7.85 -17.82
C GLY A 314 17.02 8.08 -19.04
N ILE A 315 18.21 8.65 -18.86
CA ILE A 315 19.19 8.86 -19.95
C ILE A 315 19.63 7.52 -20.55
N GLU A 316 19.96 6.55 -19.70
CA GLU A 316 20.38 5.22 -20.16
C GLU A 316 19.30 4.51 -20.97
N ALA A 317 18.03 4.74 -20.63
CA ALA A 317 16.91 4.20 -21.41
C ALA A 317 16.67 4.96 -22.73
N ALA A 318 16.67 6.30 -22.68
CA ALA A 318 16.36 7.16 -23.82
C ALA A 318 17.47 7.19 -24.88
N TYR A 319 18.74 7.13 -24.44
CA TYR A 319 19.93 7.22 -25.29
C TYR A 319 20.66 5.87 -25.41
N ARG A 320 19.96 4.76 -25.18
CA ARG A 320 20.57 3.41 -25.14
C ARG A 320 21.34 3.10 -26.42
N ALA A 321 20.76 3.35 -27.58
CA ALA A 321 21.39 3.05 -28.86
C ALA A 321 22.67 3.87 -29.10
N GLU A 322 22.70 5.13 -28.67
CA GLU A 322 23.86 6.01 -28.77
C GLU A 322 24.95 5.57 -27.78
N LEU A 323 24.55 5.26 -26.55
CA LEU A 323 25.47 4.80 -25.49
C LEU A 323 26.10 3.45 -25.80
N ASP A 324 25.36 2.53 -26.44
CA ASP A 324 25.86 1.20 -26.80
C ASP A 324 26.83 1.25 -28.01
N GLN A 325 26.82 2.34 -28.81
CA GLN A 325 27.72 2.58 -29.94
C GLN A 325 28.90 3.48 -29.59
N ALA A 326 28.92 4.08 -28.39
CA ALA A 326 29.98 5.01 -27.99
C ALA A 326 31.28 4.29 -27.64
N GLU A 327 32.43 4.84 -28.10
CA GLU A 327 33.77 4.37 -27.72
C GLU A 327 34.01 4.54 -26.20
N ASP A 328 33.54 5.65 -25.64
CA ASP A 328 33.54 5.90 -24.20
C ASP A 328 32.10 6.22 -23.71
N ARG A 329 31.42 5.17 -23.24
CA ARG A 329 30.05 5.24 -22.73
C ARG A 329 29.91 6.21 -21.54
N ALA A 330 30.93 6.24 -20.66
CA ALA A 330 30.88 7.08 -19.45
C ALA A 330 31.05 8.57 -19.78
N ALA A 331 31.95 8.90 -20.71
CA ALA A 331 32.14 10.27 -21.20
C ALA A 331 30.88 10.79 -21.89
N LEU A 332 30.28 9.99 -22.81
CA LEU A 332 29.06 10.38 -23.51
C LEU A 332 27.88 10.55 -22.54
N LEU A 333 27.72 9.65 -21.56
CA LEU A 333 26.69 9.77 -20.51
C LEU A 333 26.85 11.10 -19.74
N SER A 334 28.07 11.42 -19.31
CA SER A 334 28.36 12.68 -18.62
C SER A 334 28.08 13.92 -19.47
N GLU A 335 28.37 13.86 -20.77
CA GLU A 335 28.07 14.95 -21.72
C GLU A 335 26.57 15.15 -21.86
N ILE A 336 25.81 14.06 -22.05
CA ILE A 336 24.35 14.09 -22.13
C ILE A 336 23.75 14.66 -20.84
N GLU A 337 24.21 14.17 -19.67
CA GLU A 337 23.80 14.70 -18.37
C GLU A 337 24.06 16.20 -18.25
N ALA A 338 25.26 16.66 -18.60
CA ALA A 338 25.62 18.08 -18.55
C ALA A 338 24.76 18.93 -19.47
N ARG A 339 24.48 18.45 -20.69
CA ARG A 339 23.62 19.10 -21.66
C ARG A 339 22.18 19.23 -21.14
N LEU A 340 21.60 18.14 -20.64
CA LEU A 340 20.24 18.12 -20.13
C LEU A 340 20.08 18.93 -18.84
N ASN A 341 21.09 18.93 -17.96
CA ASN A 341 21.08 19.73 -16.73
C ASN A 341 20.97 21.23 -16.97
N LYS A 342 21.43 21.76 -18.13
CA LYS A 342 21.25 23.17 -18.50
C LYS A 342 19.78 23.56 -18.63
N TYR A 343 18.91 22.63 -18.96
CA TYR A 343 17.46 22.86 -19.16
C TYR A 343 16.61 22.51 -17.93
N ARG A 344 17.22 22.00 -16.88
CA ARG A 344 16.58 21.42 -15.71
C ARG A 344 16.27 22.42 -14.59
N SER A 345 16.60 23.70 -14.80
CA SER A 345 16.39 24.72 -13.78
C SER A 345 14.88 24.94 -13.52
N PRO A 346 14.41 24.85 -12.25
CA PRO A 346 13.03 25.15 -11.92
C PRO A 346 12.62 26.59 -12.29
N PHE A 347 13.58 27.52 -12.33
CA PHE A 347 13.33 28.91 -12.74
C PHE A 347 12.84 29.02 -14.18
N ARG A 348 13.31 28.19 -15.10
CA ARG A 348 12.80 28.18 -16.49
C ARG A 348 11.33 27.77 -16.58
N THR A 349 10.88 26.90 -15.70
CA THR A 349 9.47 26.50 -15.64
C THR A 349 8.62 27.62 -15.04
N ALA A 350 9.15 28.31 -14.03
CA ALA A 350 8.50 29.50 -13.47
C ALA A 350 8.42 30.65 -14.48
N GLU A 351 9.49 30.87 -15.28
CA GLU A 351 9.49 31.85 -16.40
C GLU A 351 8.36 31.56 -17.41
N ALA A 352 8.02 30.29 -17.63
CA ALA A 352 6.93 29.88 -18.51
C ALA A 352 5.56 29.79 -17.77
N PHE A 353 5.49 30.19 -16.53
CA PHE A 353 4.32 30.13 -15.64
C PHE A 353 3.69 28.72 -15.57
N LEU A 354 4.52 27.69 -15.54
CA LEU A 354 4.09 26.29 -15.37
C LEU A 354 4.10 25.82 -13.90
N VAL A 355 4.52 26.70 -13.01
CA VAL A 355 4.40 26.62 -11.55
C VAL A 355 4.14 28.06 -11.07
N GLU A 356 3.32 28.23 -10.04
CA GLU A 356 2.90 29.55 -9.61
C GLU A 356 4.08 30.36 -9.03
N GLU A 357 4.99 29.72 -8.26
CA GLU A 357 6.16 30.41 -7.70
C GLU A 357 7.27 29.40 -7.31
N ILE A 358 8.51 29.87 -7.40
CA ILE A 358 9.67 29.24 -6.74
C ILE A 358 9.88 29.93 -5.41
N VAL A 359 9.82 29.20 -4.31
CA VAL A 359 9.80 29.77 -2.96
C VAL A 359 11.01 29.35 -2.13
N ASP A 360 11.43 30.22 -1.22
CA ASP A 360 12.37 29.85 -0.18
C ASP A 360 11.77 28.71 0.66
N PRO A 361 12.49 27.60 0.89
CA PRO A 361 11.99 26.49 1.71
C PRO A 361 11.46 26.91 3.09
N ARG A 362 12.01 27.98 3.67
CA ARG A 362 11.59 28.54 4.97
C ARG A 362 10.22 29.18 4.93
N ASP A 363 9.77 29.66 3.75
CA ASP A 363 8.47 30.28 3.59
C ASP A 363 7.33 29.24 3.39
N THR A 364 7.66 27.96 3.37
CA THR A 364 6.66 26.90 3.15
C THR A 364 5.54 26.93 4.18
N ARG A 365 5.87 27.06 5.49
CA ARG A 365 4.85 27.13 6.53
C ARG A 365 3.97 28.38 6.43
N PRO A 366 4.51 29.60 6.34
CA PRO A 366 3.69 30.80 6.16
C PRO A 366 2.72 30.69 4.98
N LEU A 367 3.19 30.22 3.83
CA LEU A 367 2.35 30.04 2.61
C LEU A 367 1.28 28.96 2.82
N LEU A 368 1.59 27.87 3.52
CA LEU A 368 0.62 26.84 3.84
C LEU A 368 -0.44 27.33 4.84
N CYS A 369 -0.07 28.15 5.83
CA CYS A 369 -1.02 28.76 6.77
C CYS A 369 -1.93 29.76 6.05
N GLU A 370 -1.37 30.56 5.14
CA GLU A 370 -2.17 31.46 4.29
C GLU A 370 -3.15 30.66 3.42
N PHE A 371 -2.67 29.59 2.74
CA PHE A 371 -3.55 28.71 1.98
C PHE A 371 -4.66 28.14 2.84
N ALA A 372 -4.38 27.65 4.05
CA ALA A 372 -5.39 27.05 4.93
C ALA A 372 -6.47 28.07 5.33
N ASN A 373 -6.07 29.32 5.61
CA ASN A 373 -6.98 30.42 5.90
C ASN A 373 -7.85 30.79 4.69
N LEU A 374 -7.28 30.84 3.48
CA LEU A 374 -8.03 31.07 2.25
C LEU A 374 -8.95 29.91 1.88
N ALA A 375 -8.54 28.68 2.14
CA ALA A 375 -9.30 27.46 1.87
C ALA A 375 -10.50 27.29 2.81
N ALA A 376 -10.40 27.78 4.05
CA ALA A 376 -11.42 27.57 5.09
C ALA A 376 -12.84 28.00 4.64
N PRO A 377 -13.08 29.19 4.10
CA PRO A 377 -14.41 29.62 3.67
C PRO A 377 -14.89 28.95 2.37
N LEU A 378 -14.01 28.29 1.62
CA LEU A 378 -14.35 27.67 0.34
C LEU A 378 -14.83 26.22 0.48
N ARG A 379 -14.75 25.65 1.68
CA ARG A 379 -15.25 24.30 1.98
C ARG A 379 -16.78 24.30 1.96
N THR A 380 -17.37 23.25 1.42
CA THR A 380 -18.82 23.11 1.35
C THR A 380 -19.22 21.79 2.02
N PRO A 381 -20.02 21.83 3.10
CA PRO A 381 -20.47 20.62 3.76
C PRO A 381 -21.51 19.88 2.91
N GLY A 382 -21.68 18.59 3.17
CA GLY A 382 -22.60 17.72 2.47
C GLY A 382 -21.94 16.43 1.99
N PRO A 383 -22.69 15.47 1.44
CA PRO A 383 -22.15 14.19 1.00
C PRO A 383 -21.15 14.39 -0.14
N ALA A 384 -20.02 13.70 -0.05
CA ALA A 384 -19.03 13.68 -1.11
C ALA A 384 -19.61 13.03 -2.37
N ARG A 385 -19.24 13.56 -3.52
CA ARG A 385 -19.59 13.00 -4.82
C ARG A 385 -18.37 12.28 -5.38
N PHE A 386 -18.51 10.98 -5.55
CA PHE A 386 -17.48 10.16 -6.19
C PHE A 386 -17.93 9.83 -7.61
N TRP A 387 -17.01 10.03 -8.56
CA TRP A 387 -17.22 9.67 -9.97
C TRP A 387 -16.65 8.28 -10.23
N MET A 388 -16.99 7.73 -11.39
CA MET A 388 -16.41 6.46 -11.83
C MET A 388 -14.89 6.58 -11.93
N ARG A 389 -14.19 5.55 -11.47
CA ARG A 389 -12.73 5.43 -11.52
C ARG A 389 -12.34 4.18 -12.31
N PRO A 390 -11.23 4.22 -13.05
CA PRO A 390 -10.73 3.10 -13.85
C PRO A 390 -10.29 1.90 -13.00
#